data_36e53ba6731c5aaf4ae748a61dd16559
#
_entry.id   36e53ba6731c5aaf4ae748a61dd16559
#
_cell.length_a   1.000
_cell.length_b   1.000
_cell.length_c   1.000
_cell.angle_alpha   90.00
_cell.angle_beta   90.00
_cell.angle_gamma   90.00
#
_symmetry.space_group_name_H-M   'P 1'
#
loop_
_entity.id
_entity.type
_entity.pdbx_description
1 polymer ?
#
loop_
_entity_poly.entity_id
_entity_poly.type
_entity_poly.pdbx_seq_one_letter_code
_entity_poly.pdbx_strand_id
1 'polypeptide(L)'
;LMALVWQAEARGVWTVKGGISSVARVIEKLAVNRGVEFIYGHRVIEIQKSNSLVNKVCLDDGTCHAADAVIFNGDPRALAIGLLGNDLRNIAGKTRNADRSLSANVWGFEANAINKNLVHHNVFFSDKINSEFYEIEKGQIPSDPTLYICAQDREEANKGQKTERFEIILNAPPLSKRKPNKEDFEICKSVTLDRFKNFGLNFQVDLERKNLTTPRDFNNLFPATEGSLYGQSPDGMMATFHRPKCVTSIANLFLVGGGVHPGAGVPMATLSALLAVEEMKTSRILI
;
A
#
# COMPACT_ATOMS: atom_id res chain seq x y z
N LEU A 1 18.03 -1.04 2.71
CA LEU A 1 17.69 0.23 3.36
C LEU A 1 18.76 1.29 3.10
N MET A 2 20.04 1.05 3.40
CA MET A 2 21.15 2.02 3.20
C MET A 2 21.22 2.57 1.76
N ALA A 3 21.00 1.74 0.74
CA ALA A 3 20.99 2.20 -0.65
C ALA A 3 19.85 3.21 -0.94
N LEU A 4 18.69 3.09 -0.28
CA LEU A 4 17.59 4.05 -0.41
C LEU A 4 17.93 5.36 0.27
N VAL A 5 18.53 5.31 1.45
CA VAL A 5 19.01 6.52 2.16
C VAL A 5 20.04 7.25 1.30
N TRP A 6 21.02 6.52 0.77
CA TRP A 6 22.03 7.11 -0.13
C TRP A 6 21.41 7.75 -1.39
N GLN A 7 20.41 7.10 -2.00
CA GLN A 7 19.72 7.67 -3.17
C GLN A 7 18.97 8.97 -2.81
N ALA A 8 18.33 9.02 -1.65
CA ALA A 8 17.65 10.23 -1.16
C ALA A 8 18.65 11.37 -0.91
N GLU A 9 19.79 11.06 -0.29
CA GLU A 9 20.86 12.06 -0.06
C GLU A 9 21.52 12.54 -1.35
N ALA A 10 21.80 11.62 -2.29
CA ALA A 10 22.50 11.93 -3.53
C ALA A 10 21.62 12.65 -4.58
N ARG A 11 20.31 12.37 -4.61
CA ARG A 11 19.40 12.87 -5.66
C ARG A 11 18.23 13.70 -5.14
N GLY A 12 18.13 13.88 -3.84
CA GLY A 12 17.07 14.61 -3.17
C GLY A 12 15.78 13.82 -3.02
N VAL A 13 14.89 14.36 -2.20
CA VAL A 13 13.50 13.94 -2.04
C VAL A 13 12.62 15.04 -2.59
N TRP A 14 11.62 14.66 -3.38
CA TRP A 14 10.80 15.62 -4.11
C TRP A 14 9.35 15.49 -3.69
N THR A 15 8.68 16.61 -3.56
CA THR A 15 7.21 16.65 -3.43
C THR A 15 6.58 16.90 -4.79
N VAL A 16 5.38 16.35 -4.95
CA VAL A 16 4.64 16.46 -6.21
C VAL A 16 3.60 17.57 -6.07
N LYS A 17 3.70 18.59 -6.91
CA LYS A 17 2.70 19.65 -6.95
C LYS A 17 1.31 19.05 -7.20
N GLY A 18 0.35 19.36 -6.32
CA GLY A 18 -0.99 18.80 -6.35
C GLY A 18 -1.11 17.38 -5.73
N GLY A 19 -0.08 16.95 -4.97
CA GLY A 19 -0.04 15.70 -4.23
C GLY A 19 0.36 14.48 -5.07
N ILE A 20 0.70 13.38 -4.40
CA ILE A 20 1.21 12.14 -5.03
C ILE A 20 0.22 11.54 -6.05
N SER A 21 -1.09 11.73 -5.87
CA SER A 21 -2.12 11.28 -6.81
C SER A 21 -1.96 11.89 -8.20
N SER A 22 -1.29 13.05 -8.33
CA SER A 22 -1.00 13.69 -9.62
C SER A 22 -0.05 12.83 -10.48
N VAL A 23 0.86 12.07 -9.85
CA VAL A 23 1.71 11.11 -10.59
C VAL A 23 0.86 10.04 -11.24
N ALA A 24 -0.08 9.45 -10.51
CA ALA A 24 -0.99 8.44 -11.06
C ALA A 24 -1.80 8.99 -12.24
N ARG A 25 -2.39 10.19 -12.08
CA ARG A 25 -3.16 10.84 -13.17
C ARG A 25 -2.32 11.13 -14.41
N VAL A 26 -1.07 11.54 -14.25
CA VAL A 26 -0.17 11.78 -15.40
C VAL A 26 0.14 10.47 -16.11
N ILE A 27 0.44 9.40 -15.37
CA ILE A 27 0.71 8.08 -15.96
C ILE A 27 -0.54 7.55 -16.67
N GLU A 28 -1.71 7.66 -16.06
CA GLU A 28 -2.99 7.29 -16.67
C GLU A 28 -3.21 8.03 -17.99
N LYS A 29 -3.06 9.36 -17.99
CA LYS A 29 -3.19 10.16 -19.22
C LYS A 29 -2.21 9.74 -20.32
N LEU A 30 -0.97 9.45 -19.96
CA LEU A 30 0.03 8.95 -20.90
C LEU A 30 -0.35 7.57 -21.47
N ALA A 31 -0.92 6.70 -20.66
CA ALA A 31 -1.37 5.38 -21.06
C ALA A 31 -2.59 5.47 -22.00
N VAL A 32 -3.59 6.28 -21.67
CA VAL A 32 -4.75 6.55 -22.53
C VAL A 32 -4.32 7.08 -23.89
N ASN A 33 -3.37 8.01 -23.94
CA ASN A 33 -2.83 8.55 -25.20
C ASN A 33 -2.12 7.47 -26.05
N ARG A 34 -1.83 6.31 -25.50
CA ARG A 34 -1.26 5.15 -26.18
C ARG A 34 -2.27 4.01 -26.43
N GLY A 35 -3.56 4.30 -26.23
CA GLY A 35 -4.63 3.35 -26.49
C GLY A 35 -4.93 2.39 -25.32
N VAL A 36 -4.42 2.64 -24.13
CA VAL A 36 -4.79 1.83 -22.96
C VAL A 36 -6.21 2.18 -22.52
N GLU A 37 -7.03 1.16 -22.35
CA GLU A 37 -8.37 1.26 -21.77
C GLU A 37 -8.32 0.97 -20.27
N PHE A 38 -9.00 1.81 -19.48
CA PHE A 38 -9.14 1.63 -18.04
C PHE A 38 -10.57 1.22 -17.71
N ILE A 39 -10.72 0.07 -17.06
CA ILE A 39 -12.01 -0.45 -16.58
C ILE A 39 -12.02 -0.31 -15.06
N TYR A 40 -12.72 0.71 -14.56
CA TYR A 40 -12.88 0.99 -13.14
C TYR A 40 -14.20 0.44 -12.60
N GLY A 41 -14.28 0.30 -11.27
CA GLY A 41 -15.50 -0.09 -10.59
C GLY A 41 -15.78 -1.59 -10.61
N HIS A 42 -14.92 -2.41 -11.21
CA HIS A 42 -15.05 -3.85 -11.29
C HIS A 42 -13.92 -4.58 -10.58
N ARG A 43 -14.24 -5.74 -10.03
CA ARG A 43 -13.27 -6.64 -9.40
C ARG A 43 -12.96 -7.81 -10.35
N VAL A 44 -11.69 -8.10 -10.53
CA VAL A 44 -11.26 -9.35 -11.16
C VAL A 44 -11.54 -10.50 -10.19
N ILE A 45 -12.35 -11.48 -10.62
CA ILE A 45 -12.70 -12.66 -9.84
C ILE A 45 -11.99 -13.92 -10.30
N GLU A 46 -11.52 -13.96 -11.55
CA GLU A 46 -10.85 -15.12 -12.12
C GLU A 46 -9.85 -14.75 -13.21
N ILE A 47 -8.73 -15.45 -13.23
CA ILE A 47 -7.79 -15.48 -14.35
C ILE A 47 -7.78 -16.92 -14.87
N GLN A 48 -8.33 -17.11 -16.06
CA GLN A 48 -8.46 -18.42 -16.70
C GLN A 48 -7.21 -18.77 -17.49
N LYS A 49 -6.87 -20.05 -17.49
CA LYS A 49 -5.78 -20.59 -18.33
C LYS A 49 -6.29 -21.73 -19.22
N SER A 50 -5.64 -21.87 -20.36
CA SER A 50 -5.81 -23.01 -21.26
C SER A 50 -4.41 -23.42 -21.76
N ASN A 51 -4.14 -24.72 -21.79
CA ASN A 51 -2.86 -25.25 -22.29
C ASN A 51 -1.62 -24.60 -21.67
N SER A 52 -1.62 -24.36 -20.36
CA SER A 52 -0.51 -23.75 -19.61
C SER A 52 -0.27 -22.25 -19.83
N LEU A 53 -1.14 -21.56 -20.55
CA LEU A 53 -1.13 -20.10 -20.73
C LEU A 53 -2.40 -19.47 -20.14
N VAL A 54 -2.29 -18.27 -19.62
CA VAL A 54 -3.47 -17.46 -19.31
C VAL A 54 -4.09 -16.95 -20.62
N ASN A 55 -5.41 -16.91 -20.68
CA ASN A 55 -6.12 -16.51 -21.90
C ASN A 55 -7.31 -15.58 -21.66
N LYS A 56 -7.77 -15.44 -20.40
CA LYS A 56 -8.89 -14.56 -20.05
C LYS A 56 -8.78 -14.03 -18.65
N VAL A 57 -9.34 -12.84 -18.44
CA VAL A 57 -9.56 -12.22 -17.14
C VAL A 57 -11.06 -11.95 -17.00
N CYS A 58 -11.69 -12.47 -15.95
CA CYS A 58 -13.13 -12.33 -15.71
C CYS A 58 -13.42 -11.41 -14.54
N LEU A 59 -14.43 -10.55 -14.70
CA LEU A 59 -14.87 -9.53 -13.76
C LEU A 59 -16.10 -9.99 -12.98
N ASP A 60 -16.42 -9.28 -11.92
CA ASP A 60 -17.56 -9.57 -11.01
C ASP A 60 -18.94 -9.31 -11.62
N ASP A 61 -19.02 -8.61 -12.74
CA ASP A 61 -20.24 -8.44 -13.54
C ASP A 61 -20.47 -9.57 -14.54
N GLY A 62 -19.57 -10.56 -14.58
CA GLY A 62 -19.64 -11.70 -15.50
C GLY A 62 -18.97 -11.47 -16.85
N THR A 63 -18.47 -10.26 -17.13
CA THR A 63 -17.70 -10.03 -18.37
C THR A 63 -16.34 -10.68 -18.30
N CYS A 64 -15.84 -11.19 -19.42
CA CYS A 64 -14.51 -11.76 -19.52
C CYS A 64 -13.77 -11.16 -20.72
N HIS A 65 -12.57 -10.72 -20.49
CA HIS A 65 -11.67 -10.15 -21.51
C HIS A 65 -10.63 -11.19 -21.89
N ALA A 66 -10.49 -11.44 -23.19
CA ALA A 66 -9.39 -12.25 -23.71
C ALA A 66 -8.06 -11.47 -23.54
N ALA A 67 -6.99 -12.20 -23.24
CA ALA A 67 -5.68 -11.61 -23.04
C ALA A 67 -4.57 -12.55 -23.53
N ASP A 68 -3.65 -12.01 -24.31
CA ASP A 68 -2.43 -12.71 -24.75
C ASP A 68 -1.39 -12.81 -23.63
N ALA A 69 -1.38 -11.84 -22.73
CA ALA A 69 -0.57 -11.83 -21.50
C ALA A 69 -1.32 -11.12 -20.37
N VAL A 70 -1.00 -11.48 -19.13
CA VAL A 70 -1.56 -10.84 -17.94
C VAL A 70 -0.43 -10.35 -17.04
N ILE A 71 -0.49 -9.07 -16.66
CA ILE A 71 0.36 -8.47 -15.64
C ILE A 71 -0.49 -8.29 -14.39
N PHE A 72 -0.18 -9.05 -13.35
CA PHE A 72 -0.90 -9.03 -12.08
C PHE A 72 -0.20 -8.08 -11.09
N ASN A 73 -0.87 -6.98 -10.73
CA ASN A 73 -0.37 -5.97 -9.77
C ASN A 73 -1.06 -6.05 -8.40
N GLY A 74 -1.81 -7.10 -8.12
CA GLY A 74 -2.36 -7.36 -6.78
C GLY A 74 -1.33 -7.98 -5.85
N ASP A 75 -1.71 -8.22 -4.58
CA ASP A 75 -0.84 -8.98 -3.68
C ASP A 75 -0.70 -10.43 -4.20
N PRO A 76 0.53 -10.94 -4.39
CA PRO A 76 0.75 -12.31 -4.88
C PRO A 76 0.06 -13.39 -4.03
N ARG A 77 -0.23 -13.10 -2.76
CA ARG A 77 -1.00 -13.99 -1.89
C ARG A 77 -2.42 -14.24 -2.41
N ALA A 78 -3.02 -13.29 -3.15
CA ALA A 78 -4.33 -13.48 -3.76
C ALA A 78 -4.34 -14.71 -4.70
N LEU A 79 -3.29 -14.90 -5.48
CA LEU A 79 -3.10 -16.10 -6.28
C LEU A 79 -2.88 -17.32 -5.38
N ALA A 80 -1.99 -17.24 -4.41
CA ALA A 80 -1.62 -18.34 -3.54
C ALA A 80 -2.79 -18.93 -2.72
N ILE A 81 -3.75 -18.09 -2.33
CA ILE A 81 -4.98 -18.56 -1.61
C ILE A 81 -6.14 -18.91 -2.54
N GLY A 82 -5.99 -18.70 -3.86
CA GLY A 82 -6.95 -19.10 -4.88
C GLY A 82 -8.09 -18.10 -5.11
N LEU A 83 -7.92 -16.82 -4.77
CA LEU A 83 -8.95 -15.80 -5.02
C LEU A 83 -9.21 -15.56 -6.51
N LEU A 84 -8.27 -15.90 -7.37
CA LEU A 84 -8.34 -15.69 -8.81
C LEU A 84 -8.33 -17.00 -9.62
N GLY A 85 -8.75 -18.09 -8.98
CA GLY A 85 -8.79 -19.42 -9.56
C GLY A 85 -7.83 -20.40 -8.85
N ASN A 86 -8.28 -21.64 -8.68
CA ASN A 86 -7.51 -22.68 -7.99
C ASN A 86 -6.23 -23.07 -8.75
N ASP A 87 -6.26 -22.98 -10.06
CA ASP A 87 -5.18 -23.36 -10.96
C ASP A 87 -3.92 -22.49 -10.83
N LEU A 88 -4.08 -21.31 -10.20
CA LEU A 88 -3.00 -20.35 -10.00
C LEU A 88 -2.32 -20.43 -8.62
N ARG A 89 -2.81 -21.30 -7.72
CA ARG A 89 -2.34 -21.35 -6.33
C ARG A 89 -0.85 -21.62 -6.16
N ASN A 90 -0.23 -22.28 -7.11
CA ASN A 90 1.19 -22.62 -7.03
C ASN A 90 2.12 -21.50 -7.54
N ILE A 91 1.55 -20.50 -8.22
CA ILE A 91 2.33 -19.38 -8.82
C ILE A 91 3.14 -18.62 -7.77
N ALA A 92 2.50 -18.31 -6.65
CA ALA A 92 3.13 -17.59 -5.54
C ALA A 92 2.96 -18.36 -4.21
N GLY A 93 2.98 -19.68 -4.25
CA GLY A 93 2.61 -20.57 -3.12
C GLY A 93 3.33 -20.25 -1.81
N LYS A 94 4.57 -19.78 -1.86
CA LYS A 94 5.36 -19.38 -0.69
C LYS A 94 4.75 -18.19 0.06
N THR A 95 3.97 -17.33 -0.62
CA THR A 95 3.35 -16.15 0.00
C THR A 95 2.11 -16.48 0.84
N ARG A 96 1.57 -17.70 0.70
CA ARG A 96 0.34 -18.12 1.40
C ARG A 96 0.44 -17.97 2.91
N ASN A 97 1.54 -18.45 3.48
CA ASN A 97 1.79 -18.49 4.91
C ASN A 97 2.93 -17.56 5.34
N ALA A 98 3.36 -16.67 4.44
CA ALA A 98 4.40 -15.71 4.78
C ALA A 98 3.86 -14.67 5.76
N ASP A 99 4.68 -14.33 6.77
CA ASP A 99 4.36 -13.27 7.71
C ASP A 99 4.08 -11.95 6.98
N ARG A 100 3.08 -11.23 7.46
CA ARG A 100 2.66 -9.96 6.88
C ARG A 100 3.40 -8.79 7.52
N SER A 101 3.68 -7.78 6.74
CA SER A 101 4.24 -6.52 7.24
C SER A 101 3.20 -5.77 8.08
N LEU A 102 3.62 -4.69 8.70
CA LEU A 102 2.72 -3.79 9.42
C LEU A 102 1.58 -3.30 8.53
N SER A 103 0.46 -3.04 9.18
CA SER A 103 -0.63 -2.23 8.69
C SER A 103 -0.55 -0.82 9.29
N ALA A 104 -1.58 -0.02 9.06
CA ALA A 104 -1.74 1.28 9.70
C ALA A 104 -3.20 1.59 10.01
N ASN A 105 -3.40 2.49 10.97
CA ASN A 105 -4.59 3.30 11.11
C ASN A 105 -4.28 4.70 10.56
N VAL A 106 -5.06 5.16 9.59
CA VAL A 106 -4.81 6.43 8.89
C VAL A 106 -6.00 7.36 9.07
N TRP A 107 -5.78 8.47 9.73
CA TRP A 107 -6.75 9.55 9.83
C TRP A 107 -6.56 10.55 8.69
N GLY A 108 -7.63 10.86 7.97
CA GLY A 108 -7.68 11.92 6.96
C GLY A 108 -8.75 12.94 7.31
N PHE A 109 -8.37 14.21 7.50
CA PHE A 109 -9.32 15.26 7.86
C PHE A 109 -8.83 16.65 7.44
N GLU A 110 -9.75 17.59 7.45
CA GLU A 110 -9.46 19.02 7.37
C GLU A 110 -9.65 19.67 8.74
N ALA A 111 -8.71 20.54 9.12
CA ALA A 111 -8.76 21.26 10.39
C ALA A 111 -8.16 22.66 10.26
N ASN A 112 -8.49 23.53 11.23
CA ASN A 112 -7.81 24.81 11.37
C ASN A 112 -6.35 24.57 11.81
N ALA A 113 -5.43 25.22 11.12
CA ALA A 113 -4.01 25.12 11.39
C ALA A 113 -3.60 25.95 12.61
N ILE A 114 -3.90 25.47 13.80
CA ILE A 114 -3.46 26.10 15.07
C ILE A 114 -1.99 25.76 15.34
N ASN A 115 -1.50 24.63 14.82
CA ASN A 115 -0.16 24.12 15.05
C ASN A 115 0.85 24.78 14.10
N LYS A 116 1.35 25.92 14.47
CA LYS A 116 2.23 26.77 13.62
C LYS A 116 3.58 26.11 13.29
N ASN A 117 4.04 25.17 14.08
CA ASN A 117 5.38 24.57 13.96
C ASN A 117 5.40 23.29 13.09
N LEU A 118 4.27 22.83 12.55
CA LEU A 118 4.27 21.70 11.64
C LEU A 118 4.84 22.13 10.29
N VAL A 119 5.71 21.28 9.72
CA VAL A 119 6.13 21.31 8.33
C VAL A 119 5.32 20.30 7.51
N HIS A 120 5.60 20.12 6.22
CA HIS A 120 4.85 19.18 5.39
C HIS A 120 4.89 17.75 5.96
N HIS A 121 6.08 17.26 6.33
CA HIS A 121 6.27 15.94 6.92
C HIS A 121 6.77 16.07 8.36
N ASN A 122 6.08 15.46 9.31
CA ASN A 122 6.44 15.50 10.73
C ASN A 122 6.37 14.08 11.30
N VAL A 123 7.33 13.75 12.17
CA VAL A 123 7.33 12.48 12.91
C VAL A 123 7.45 12.77 14.38
N PHE A 124 6.52 12.25 15.17
CA PHE A 124 6.51 12.34 16.63
C PHE A 124 6.71 10.94 17.18
N PHE A 125 7.90 10.66 17.63
CA PHE A 125 8.28 9.34 18.09
C PHE A 125 7.62 8.99 19.43
N SER A 126 7.35 7.69 19.61
CA SER A 126 7.08 7.11 20.91
C SER A 126 8.33 7.23 21.80
N ASP A 127 8.15 7.47 23.10
CA ASP A 127 9.23 7.39 24.07
C ASP A 127 9.72 5.95 24.27
N LYS A 128 8.89 4.97 23.88
CA LYS A 128 9.12 3.53 24.03
C LYS A 128 8.95 2.79 22.70
N ILE A 129 9.78 3.10 21.70
CA ILE A 129 9.70 2.53 20.35
C ILE A 129 9.63 0.99 20.37
N ASN A 130 10.43 0.33 21.20
CA ASN A 130 10.40 -1.13 21.31
C ASN A 130 9.07 -1.67 21.83
N SER A 131 8.34 -0.91 22.65
CA SER A 131 7.01 -1.28 23.15
C SER A 131 5.98 -1.24 22.03
N GLU A 132 6.02 -0.22 21.17
CA GLU A 132 5.12 -0.08 20.02
C GLU A 132 5.18 -1.33 19.13
N PHE A 133 6.37 -1.73 18.69
CA PHE A 133 6.54 -2.90 17.83
C PHE A 133 6.22 -4.21 18.53
N TYR A 134 6.53 -4.33 19.82
CA TYR A 134 6.15 -5.51 20.63
C TYR A 134 4.62 -5.65 20.73
N GLU A 135 3.88 -4.57 20.99
CA GLU A 135 2.42 -4.58 21.05
C GLU A 135 1.82 -4.97 19.71
N ILE A 136 2.34 -4.43 18.59
CA ILE A 136 1.92 -4.82 17.24
C ILE A 136 2.17 -6.30 16.97
N GLU A 137 3.33 -6.81 17.38
CA GLU A 137 3.68 -8.23 17.25
C GLU A 137 2.70 -9.14 17.99
N LYS A 138 2.19 -8.68 19.12
CA LYS A 138 1.13 -9.35 19.91
C LYS A 138 -0.29 -9.10 19.38
N GLY A 139 -0.44 -8.41 18.26
CA GLY A 139 -1.74 -8.07 17.68
C GLY A 139 -2.49 -7.01 18.48
N GLN A 140 -1.81 -6.15 19.19
CA GLN A 140 -2.41 -5.06 19.95
C GLN A 140 -2.29 -3.74 19.20
N ILE A 141 -3.27 -2.85 19.38
CA ILE A 141 -3.14 -1.45 18.96
C ILE A 141 -2.14 -0.82 19.94
N PRO A 142 -1.05 -0.19 19.45
CA PRO A 142 -0.06 0.42 20.33
C PRO A 142 -0.66 1.43 21.29
N SER A 143 -0.27 1.35 22.56
CA SER A 143 -0.72 2.27 23.60
C SER A 143 -0.02 3.63 23.51
N ASP A 144 1.20 3.66 22.98
CA ASP A 144 2.03 4.86 22.77
C ASP A 144 2.65 4.83 21.37
N PRO A 145 1.84 5.01 20.28
CA PRO A 145 2.34 4.91 18.92
C PRO A 145 3.16 6.14 18.50
N THR A 146 4.11 5.92 17.60
CA THR A 146 4.69 6.97 16.79
C THR A 146 3.62 7.55 15.86
N LEU A 147 3.54 8.88 15.77
CA LEU A 147 2.69 9.57 14.80
C LEU A 147 3.53 10.09 13.64
N TYR A 148 3.14 9.73 12.42
CA TYR A 148 3.52 10.49 11.23
C TYR A 148 2.38 11.43 10.86
N ILE A 149 2.68 12.71 10.64
CA ILE A 149 1.70 13.74 10.26
C ILE A 149 2.15 14.38 8.96
N CYS A 150 1.36 14.24 7.92
CA CYS A 150 1.48 14.99 6.69
C CYS A 150 0.51 16.19 6.72
N ALA A 151 1.06 17.41 6.76
CA ALA A 151 0.32 18.65 6.60
C ALA A 151 0.38 19.05 5.12
N GLN A 152 -0.56 18.53 4.33
CA GLN A 152 -0.47 18.49 2.87
C GLN A 152 -0.44 19.87 2.20
N ASP A 153 -0.98 20.90 2.85
CA ASP A 153 -1.11 22.23 2.26
C ASP A 153 0.02 23.18 2.67
N ARG A 154 1.03 22.73 3.45
CA ARG A 154 2.06 23.61 4.00
C ARG A 154 3.25 23.92 3.08
N GLU A 155 3.45 23.19 2.01
CA GLU A 155 4.48 23.50 1.00
C GLU A 155 4.05 24.54 -0.02
N GLU A 156 2.80 24.50 -0.42
CA GLU A 156 2.23 25.57 -1.22
C GLU A 156 1.88 26.70 -0.24
N ALA A 157 2.51 27.85 -0.39
CA ALA A 157 2.18 29.05 0.39
C ALA A 157 0.71 29.43 0.13
N ASN A 158 -0.20 28.65 0.65
CA ASN A 158 -1.65 28.89 0.65
C ASN A 158 -1.96 29.98 1.67
N LYS A 159 -1.53 31.20 1.30
CA LYS A 159 -1.87 32.41 2.02
C LYS A 159 -3.36 32.61 1.91
N GLY A 160 -4.10 32.17 2.94
CA GLY A 160 -5.51 32.52 3.09
C GLY A 160 -6.51 31.38 3.25
N GLN A 161 -6.13 30.13 3.20
CA GLN A 161 -7.03 29.02 3.58
C GLN A 161 -7.16 28.98 5.12
N LYS A 162 -8.41 28.94 5.61
CA LYS A 162 -8.70 28.79 7.05
C LYS A 162 -8.50 27.36 7.53
N THR A 163 -8.61 26.36 6.63
CA THR A 163 -8.48 24.93 6.93
C THR A 163 -7.36 24.32 6.09
N GLU A 164 -6.63 23.38 6.67
CA GLU A 164 -5.58 22.59 6.02
C GLU A 164 -5.98 21.10 6.07
N ARG A 165 -5.51 20.34 5.08
CA ARG A 165 -5.68 18.88 5.02
C ARG A 165 -4.54 18.20 5.76
N PHE A 166 -4.93 17.26 6.62
CA PHE A 166 -4.00 16.45 7.39
C PHE A 166 -4.21 14.98 7.13
N GLU A 167 -3.10 14.25 7.02
CA GLU A 167 -3.07 12.80 7.07
C GLU A 167 -2.20 12.39 8.25
N ILE A 168 -2.72 11.54 9.12
CA ILE A 168 -2.01 11.04 10.30
C ILE A 168 -1.96 9.53 10.26
N ILE A 169 -0.77 8.98 10.31
CA ILE A 169 -0.52 7.54 10.22
C ILE A 169 0.01 7.05 11.57
N LEU A 170 -0.64 6.01 12.09
CA LEU A 170 -0.22 5.22 13.23
C LEU A 170 0.02 3.79 12.77
N ASN A 171 1.11 3.19 13.18
CA ASN A 171 1.35 1.77 12.92
C ASN A 171 0.26 0.90 13.56
N ALA A 172 -0.14 -0.16 12.86
CA ALA A 172 -1.15 -1.09 13.33
C ALA A 172 -0.78 -2.54 12.97
N PRO A 173 -1.26 -3.53 13.74
CA PRO A 173 -1.11 -4.93 13.39
C PRO A 173 -1.93 -5.28 12.13
N PRO A 174 -1.42 -6.16 11.26
CA PRO A 174 -2.20 -6.72 10.17
C PRO A 174 -3.31 -7.64 10.69
N LEU A 175 -4.30 -7.93 9.85
CA LEU A 175 -5.46 -8.78 10.21
C LEU A 175 -5.07 -10.22 10.54
N SER A 176 -3.92 -10.70 10.08
CA SER A 176 -3.34 -11.98 10.48
C SER A 176 -3.01 -12.06 11.97
N LYS A 177 -2.69 -10.93 12.59
CA LYS A 177 -2.36 -10.84 14.01
C LYS A 177 -3.51 -10.32 14.87
N ARG A 178 -4.44 -9.54 14.29
CA ARG A 178 -5.58 -8.96 15.00
C ARG A 178 -6.86 -9.02 14.19
N LYS A 179 -7.86 -9.72 14.72
CA LYS A 179 -9.23 -9.61 14.18
C LYS A 179 -9.84 -8.27 14.63
N PRO A 180 -10.46 -7.52 13.69
CA PRO A 180 -11.09 -6.24 14.03
C PRO A 180 -12.20 -6.40 15.05
N ASN A 181 -12.24 -5.48 16.03
CA ASN A 181 -13.22 -5.38 17.08
C ASN A 181 -14.03 -4.07 16.92
N LYS A 182 -15.24 -4.02 17.49
CA LYS A 182 -16.08 -2.81 17.51
C LYS A 182 -15.44 -1.66 18.30
N GLU A 183 -14.65 -1.99 19.30
CA GLU A 183 -13.95 -1.04 20.17
C GLU A 183 -12.69 -0.43 19.53
N ASP A 184 -12.19 -1.01 18.42
CA ASP A 184 -10.93 -0.57 17.81
C ASP A 184 -10.94 0.90 17.37
N PHE A 185 -12.10 1.41 16.95
CA PHE A 185 -12.26 2.81 16.60
C PHE A 185 -12.05 3.73 17.82
N GLU A 186 -12.73 3.43 18.94
CA GLU A 186 -12.63 4.25 20.15
C GLU A 186 -11.23 4.17 20.77
N ILE A 187 -10.61 3.00 20.75
CA ILE A 187 -9.22 2.82 21.20
C ILE A 187 -8.28 3.67 20.32
N CYS A 188 -8.39 3.57 19.00
CA CYS A 188 -7.55 4.33 18.08
C CYS A 188 -7.77 5.84 18.23
N LYS A 189 -9.03 6.29 18.38
CA LYS A 189 -9.39 7.70 18.62
C LYS A 189 -8.78 8.21 19.92
N SER A 190 -8.96 7.48 21.03
CA SER A 190 -8.43 7.86 22.35
C SER A 190 -6.92 7.99 22.32
N VAL A 191 -6.23 6.95 21.82
CA VAL A 191 -4.76 6.96 21.69
C VAL A 191 -4.27 8.13 20.84
N THR A 192 -4.94 8.42 19.71
CA THR A 192 -4.56 9.54 18.84
C THR A 192 -4.70 10.88 19.55
N LEU A 193 -5.81 11.10 20.26
CA LEU A 193 -6.08 12.35 21.01
C LEU A 193 -5.10 12.52 22.17
N ASP A 194 -4.75 11.45 22.88
CA ASP A 194 -3.75 11.46 23.95
C ASP A 194 -2.37 11.85 23.39
N ARG A 195 -1.99 11.30 22.23
CA ARG A 195 -0.74 11.70 21.56
C ARG A 195 -0.76 13.15 21.14
N PHE A 196 -1.87 13.67 20.60
CA PHE A 196 -2.00 15.09 20.28
C PHE A 196 -1.74 15.94 21.52
N LYS A 197 -2.36 15.61 22.65
CA LYS A 197 -2.21 16.32 23.90
C LYS A 197 -0.75 16.30 24.39
N ASN A 198 -0.10 15.13 24.34
CA ASN A 198 1.26 14.95 24.82
C ASN A 198 2.28 15.76 24.01
N PHE A 199 2.04 15.94 22.72
CA PHE A 199 2.90 16.75 21.83
C PHE A 199 2.43 18.21 21.66
N GLY A 200 1.42 18.65 22.42
CA GLY A 200 0.90 20.00 22.32
C GLY A 200 0.25 20.31 20.95
N LEU A 201 -0.18 19.28 20.25
CA LEU A 201 -0.88 19.41 18.96
C LEU A 201 -2.36 19.73 19.22
N ASN A 202 -2.85 20.78 18.59
CA ASN A 202 -4.24 21.20 18.75
C ASN A 202 -4.93 21.31 17.39
N PHE A 203 -5.63 20.24 17.02
CA PHE A 203 -6.48 20.21 15.85
C PHE A 203 -7.94 20.44 16.31
N GLN A 204 -8.58 21.47 15.76
CA GLN A 204 -10.01 21.70 15.98
C GLN A 204 -10.82 20.77 15.07
N VAL A 205 -10.85 19.49 15.40
CA VAL A 205 -11.55 18.46 14.64
C VAL A 205 -12.20 17.44 15.57
N ASP A 206 -13.41 17.00 15.24
CA ASP A 206 -13.97 15.78 15.79
C ASP A 206 -13.60 14.60 14.88
N LEU A 207 -12.83 13.68 15.43
CA LEU A 207 -12.42 12.47 14.71
C LEU A 207 -13.59 11.49 14.66
N GLU A 208 -14.17 11.32 13.48
CA GLU A 208 -15.27 10.41 13.22
C GLU A 208 -14.77 9.14 12.48
N ARG A 209 -15.60 8.08 12.48
CA ARG A 209 -15.26 6.81 11.78
C ARG A 209 -14.99 7.03 10.29
N LYS A 210 -15.67 7.96 9.64
CA LYS A 210 -15.46 8.28 8.21
C LYS A 210 -14.06 8.85 7.90
N ASN A 211 -13.37 9.39 8.92
CA ASN A 211 -12.02 9.94 8.80
C ASN A 211 -10.93 8.87 8.96
N LEU A 212 -11.29 7.67 9.41
CA LEU A 212 -10.34 6.61 9.74
C LEU A 212 -10.35 5.50 8.69
N THR A 213 -9.19 5.26 8.09
CA THR A 213 -8.91 4.06 7.29
C THR A 213 -8.16 3.06 8.17
N THR A 214 -8.70 1.86 8.30
CA THR A 214 -8.20 0.79 9.16
C THR A 214 -7.55 -0.35 8.37
N PRO A 215 -6.86 -1.31 9.02
CA PRO A 215 -6.37 -2.52 8.37
C PRO A 215 -7.46 -3.31 7.61
N ARG A 216 -8.71 -3.29 8.10
CA ARG A 216 -9.85 -3.90 7.39
C ARG A 216 -10.16 -3.16 6.10
N ASP A 217 -10.18 -1.82 6.15
CA ASP A 217 -10.46 -1.01 4.97
C ASP A 217 -9.38 -1.20 3.90
N PHE A 218 -8.10 -1.27 4.31
CA PHE A 218 -7.00 -1.61 3.40
C PHE A 218 -7.16 -3.00 2.78
N ASN A 219 -7.55 -4.03 3.56
CA ASN A 219 -7.78 -5.35 2.99
C ASN A 219 -8.98 -5.40 2.03
N ASN A 220 -10.01 -4.58 2.25
CA ASN A 220 -11.16 -4.48 1.34
C ASN A 220 -10.75 -3.82 0.01
N LEU A 221 -9.91 -2.79 0.06
CA LEU A 221 -9.36 -2.11 -1.12
C LEU A 221 -8.35 -2.99 -1.86
N PHE A 222 -7.51 -3.70 -1.12
CA PHE A 222 -6.44 -4.55 -1.64
C PHE A 222 -6.58 -5.98 -1.09
N PRO A 223 -7.41 -6.82 -1.72
CA PRO A 223 -7.71 -8.17 -1.22
C PRO A 223 -6.46 -9.03 -1.03
N ALA A 224 -6.51 -9.92 -0.04
CA ALA A 224 -5.44 -10.82 0.38
C ALA A 224 -4.23 -10.17 1.07
N THR A 225 -4.18 -8.84 1.19
CA THR A 225 -3.10 -8.15 1.90
C THR A 225 -3.17 -8.35 3.42
N GLU A 226 -4.35 -8.71 3.96
CA GLU A 226 -4.64 -8.68 5.40
C GLU A 226 -4.41 -7.30 6.02
N GLY A 227 -4.60 -6.25 5.21
CA GLY A 227 -4.37 -4.85 5.58
C GLY A 227 -2.90 -4.44 5.62
N SER A 228 -1.98 -5.35 5.35
CA SER A 228 -0.55 -5.09 5.32
C SER A 228 -0.18 -4.11 4.20
N LEU A 229 0.57 -3.06 4.51
CA LEU A 229 0.92 -2.01 3.54
C LEU A 229 2.08 -2.42 2.60
N TYR A 230 2.94 -3.31 3.06
CA TYR A 230 4.17 -3.67 2.35
C TYR A 230 4.21 -5.13 1.91
N GLY A 231 3.05 -5.81 1.93
CA GLY A 231 2.94 -7.20 1.57
C GLY A 231 3.59 -8.13 2.61
N GLN A 232 4.46 -9.03 2.16
CA GLN A 232 5.22 -9.90 3.06
C GLN A 232 6.15 -9.08 3.96
N SER A 233 6.32 -9.53 5.24
CA SER A 233 7.21 -8.87 6.19
C SER A 233 8.62 -8.68 5.61
N PRO A 234 9.23 -7.50 5.79
CA PRO A 234 10.61 -7.24 5.41
C PRO A 234 11.61 -7.76 6.46
N ASP A 235 11.16 -8.38 7.54
CA ASP A 235 12.02 -8.79 8.63
C ASP A 235 12.94 -9.95 8.22
N GLY A 236 14.18 -9.85 8.65
CA GLY A 236 15.23 -10.80 8.32
C GLY A 236 16.11 -10.38 7.13
N MET A 237 17.37 -10.78 7.20
CA MET A 237 18.41 -10.39 6.23
C MET A 237 18.11 -10.84 4.79
N MET A 238 17.38 -11.94 4.61
CA MET A 238 17.00 -12.50 3.32
C MET A 238 15.57 -12.19 2.86
N ALA A 239 14.81 -11.39 3.63
CA ALA A 239 13.38 -11.16 3.39
C ALA A 239 13.07 -10.62 1.98
N THR A 240 13.94 -9.74 1.45
CA THR A 240 13.79 -9.19 0.09
C THR A 240 13.87 -10.27 -0.98
N PHE A 241 14.71 -11.29 -0.79
CA PHE A 241 14.89 -12.40 -1.74
C PHE A 241 13.78 -13.46 -1.65
N HIS A 242 12.98 -13.44 -0.59
CA HIS A 242 11.83 -14.33 -0.45
C HIS A 242 10.58 -13.82 -1.19
N ARG A 243 10.59 -12.57 -1.66
CA ARG A 243 9.51 -12.03 -2.47
C ARG A 243 9.45 -12.72 -3.84
N PRO A 244 8.25 -12.98 -4.39
CA PRO A 244 8.11 -13.53 -5.73
C PRO A 244 8.86 -12.68 -6.76
N LYS A 245 9.41 -13.31 -7.78
CA LYS A 245 9.98 -12.63 -8.95
C LYS A 245 8.86 -12.16 -9.88
N CYS A 246 9.16 -11.27 -10.83
CA CYS A 246 8.21 -10.82 -11.84
C CYS A 246 7.75 -11.94 -12.79
N VAL A 247 8.61 -12.90 -13.09
CA VAL A 247 8.28 -14.08 -13.92
C VAL A 247 7.64 -15.18 -13.09
N THR A 248 6.70 -15.90 -13.70
CA THR A 248 6.01 -17.04 -13.08
C THR A 248 6.29 -18.34 -13.83
N SER A 249 5.73 -19.45 -13.35
CA SER A 249 5.75 -20.72 -14.08
C SER A 249 4.79 -20.76 -15.27
N ILE A 250 3.93 -19.74 -15.44
CA ILE A 250 3.06 -19.55 -16.60
C ILE A 250 3.72 -18.47 -17.47
N ALA A 251 4.10 -18.82 -18.69
CA ALA A 251 4.96 -17.99 -19.52
C ALA A 251 4.43 -16.58 -19.80
N ASN A 252 3.12 -16.40 -19.89
CA ASN A 252 2.44 -15.14 -20.15
C ASN A 252 1.73 -14.52 -18.94
N LEU A 253 2.09 -14.93 -17.72
CA LEU A 253 1.61 -14.33 -16.47
C LEU A 253 2.79 -13.71 -15.71
N PHE A 254 2.75 -12.41 -15.50
CA PHE A 254 3.78 -11.62 -14.83
C PHE A 254 3.24 -11.02 -13.54
N LEU A 255 4.11 -10.87 -12.54
CA LEU A 255 3.80 -10.24 -11.26
C LEU A 255 4.55 -8.92 -11.15
N VAL A 256 3.87 -7.87 -10.68
CA VAL A 256 4.47 -6.56 -10.43
C VAL A 256 3.93 -5.95 -9.13
N GLY A 257 4.55 -4.87 -8.68
CA GLY A 257 4.09 -4.10 -7.52
C GLY A 257 4.87 -4.35 -6.25
N GLY A 258 4.43 -3.74 -5.15
CA GLY A 258 5.13 -3.76 -3.87
C GLY A 258 5.22 -5.12 -3.17
N GLY A 259 4.38 -6.08 -3.55
CA GLY A 259 4.43 -7.47 -3.06
C GLY A 259 5.47 -8.36 -3.76
N VAL A 260 6.09 -7.86 -4.84
CA VAL A 260 7.02 -8.55 -5.73
C VAL A 260 8.44 -8.02 -5.51
N HIS A 261 9.46 -8.79 -5.88
CA HIS A 261 10.86 -8.31 -5.88
C HIS A 261 11.00 -7.11 -6.86
N PRO A 262 11.69 -6.02 -6.48
CA PRO A 262 12.57 -5.87 -5.32
C PRO A 262 11.85 -5.48 -4.01
N GLY A 263 10.58 -5.09 -4.01
CA GLY A 263 9.85 -4.86 -2.79
C GLY A 263 8.89 -3.68 -2.80
N ALA A 264 8.53 -3.22 -1.62
CA ALA A 264 7.54 -2.17 -1.42
C ALA A 264 8.12 -0.76 -1.61
N GLY A 265 7.23 0.18 -1.87
CA GLY A 265 7.52 1.60 -2.15
C GLY A 265 7.43 1.92 -3.62
N VAL A 266 7.03 3.16 -3.94
CA VAL A 266 6.79 3.59 -5.34
C VAL A 266 8.00 3.33 -6.26
N PRO A 267 9.25 3.64 -5.89
CA PRO A 267 10.41 3.35 -6.75
C PRO A 267 10.59 1.85 -7.02
N MET A 268 10.42 1.01 -5.98
CA MET A 268 10.60 -0.43 -6.10
C MET A 268 9.47 -1.09 -6.90
N ALA A 269 8.23 -0.66 -6.69
CA ALA A 269 7.09 -1.11 -7.46
C ALA A 269 7.25 -0.75 -8.95
N THR A 270 7.71 0.47 -9.26
CA THR A 270 8.01 0.90 -10.63
C THR A 270 9.13 0.05 -11.25
N LEU A 271 10.19 -0.24 -10.48
CA LEU A 271 11.28 -1.10 -10.94
C LEU A 271 10.78 -2.52 -11.24
N SER A 272 9.87 -3.07 -10.43
CA SER A 272 9.28 -4.38 -10.69
C SER A 272 8.51 -4.41 -12.03
N ALA A 273 7.84 -3.32 -12.38
CA ALA A 273 7.14 -3.19 -13.67
C ALA A 273 8.12 -3.12 -14.85
N LEU A 274 9.23 -2.39 -14.70
CA LEU A 274 10.28 -2.34 -15.72
C LEU A 274 10.89 -3.72 -15.96
N LEU A 275 11.20 -4.47 -14.89
CA LEU A 275 11.72 -5.83 -15.00
C LEU A 275 10.72 -6.76 -15.71
N ALA A 276 9.42 -6.66 -15.41
CA ALA A 276 8.40 -7.45 -16.09
C ALA A 276 8.35 -7.13 -17.60
N VAL A 277 8.41 -5.86 -17.98
CA VAL A 277 8.42 -5.44 -19.39
C VAL A 277 9.66 -5.96 -20.12
N GLU A 278 10.83 -5.92 -19.50
CA GLU A 278 12.06 -6.49 -20.11
C GLU A 278 11.94 -8.01 -20.33
N GLU A 279 11.39 -8.74 -19.37
CA GLU A 279 11.13 -10.17 -19.50
C GLU A 279 10.10 -10.47 -20.62
N MET A 280 9.03 -9.67 -20.73
CA MET A 280 8.03 -9.79 -21.80
C MET A 280 8.67 -9.61 -23.19
N LYS A 281 9.54 -8.62 -23.35
CA LYS A 281 10.29 -8.40 -24.61
C LYS A 281 11.19 -9.58 -24.95
N THR A 282 11.93 -10.08 -23.96
CA THR A 282 12.86 -11.21 -24.11
C THR A 282 12.12 -12.50 -24.46
N SER A 283 10.95 -12.72 -23.87
CA SER A 283 10.11 -13.89 -24.12
C SER A 283 9.31 -13.79 -25.45
N ARG A 284 9.46 -12.71 -26.23
CA ARG A 284 8.72 -12.44 -27.48
C ARG A 284 7.19 -12.47 -27.29
N ILE A 285 6.71 -12.12 -26.13
CA ILE A 285 5.27 -11.98 -25.83
C ILE A 285 4.77 -10.63 -26.34
N LEU A 286 5.66 -9.64 -26.37
CA LEU A 286 5.41 -8.34 -27.01
C LEU A 286 6.10 -8.34 -28.38
N ILE A 287 5.38 -8.61 -29.43
CA ILE A 287 5.79 -8.41 -30.81
C ILE A 287 4.90 -7.33 -31.43
#